data_c9db35cb0eb477266f3281b99e992feb
#
_entry.id   c9db35cb0eb477266f3281b99e992feb
#
_cell.length_a   1.000
_cell.length_b   1.000
_cell.length_c   1.000
_cell.angle_alpha   90.00
_cell.angle_beta   90.00
_cell.angle_gamma   90.00
#
_symmetry.space_group_name_H-M   'P 1'
#
loop_
_entity.id
_entity.type
_entity.pdbx_description
1 polymer ?
#
loop_
_entity_poly.entity_id
_entity_poly.type
_entity_poly.pdbx_seq_one_letter_code
_entity_poly.pdbx_strand_id
1 'polypeptide(L)'
;TTLRMVAGLEDISKGTLEIDHKVMNDVAPKDRDIAMVFQNYALYPHMSIYDNMAFGLKLRHYKKDEIDKRVKHAADILGLSEYLDKKPAELSGGQRQRVALGRAIVRDAPIFLMDEPLSNLDAKLRVTMRAEIAKLHQNLGTTTIYVTHDQTEAMTLADRVVVMSVGKVQQIGTPLEVYNTPVNMF
;
A
#
# COMPACT_ATOMS: atom_id res chain seq x y z
N THR A 1 8.71 9.89 -5.28
CA THR A 1 9.55 9.47 -6.44
C THR A 1 10.15 8.08 -6.25
N THR A 2 10.92 7.78 -5.17
CA THR A 2 11.56 6.46 -4.95
C THR A 2 10.55 5.30 -5.00
N LEU A 3 9.42 5.44 -4.32
CA LEU A 3 8.35 4.42 -4.36
C LEU A 3 7.84 4.17 -5.79
N ARG A 4 7.72 5.22 -6.60
CA ARG A 4 7.30 5.12 -8.00
C ARG A 4 8.34 4.42 -8.87
N MET A 5 9.64 4.59 -8.59
CA MET A 5 10.73 3.85 -9.25
C MET A 5 10.66 2.35 -8.89
N VAL A 6 10.39 2.01 -7.63
CA VAL A 6 10.17 0.61 -7.22
C VAL A 6 8.96 0.02 -7.92
N ALA A 7 7.88 0.80 -8.08
CA ALA A 7 6.69 0.38 -8.83
C ALA A 7 6.90 0.29 -10.35
N GLY A 8 8.00 0.85 -10.90
CA GLY A 8 8.25 0.95 -12.34
C GLY A 8 7.43 2.04 -13.04
N LEU A 9 6.92 3.00 -12.28
CA LEU A 9 6.16 4.15 -12.79
C LEU A 9 7.05 5.36 -13.11
N GLU A 10 8.33 5.28 -12.77
CA GLU A 10 9.37 6.27 -13.03
C GLU A 10 10.67 5.53 -13.34
N ASP A 11 11.47 6.07 -14.24
CA ASP A 11 12.75 5.49 -14.62
C ASP A 11 13.81 5.68 -13.53
N ILE A 12 14.68 4.68 -13.37
CA ILE A 12 15.80 4.72 -12.45
C ILE A 12 17.00 5.34 -13.17
N SER A 13 17.39 6.57 -12.79
CA SER A 13 18.49 7.28 -13.43
C SER A 13 19.86 6.64 -13.17
N LYS A 14 20.08 6.06 -11.99
CA LYS A 14 21.33 5.39 -11.59
C LYS A 14 21.05 4.36 -10.49
N GLY A 15 21.88 3.33 -10.42
CA GLY A 15 21.79 2.26 -9.45
C GLY A 15 20.95 1.08 -9.93
N THR A 16 20.83 0.09 -9.09
CA THR A 16 20.14 -1.17 -9.41
C THR A 16 19.02 -1.40 -8.39
N LEU A 17 17.84 -1.72 -8.89
CA LEU A 17 16.72 -2.22 -8.08
C LEU A 17 16.63 -3.72 -8.27
N GLU A 18 16.68 -4.45 -7.16
CA GLU A 18 16.48 -5.90 -7.15
C GLU A 18 15.27 -6.27 -6.29
N ILE A 19 14.47 -7.20 -6.78
CA ILE A 19 13.38 -7.84 -6.07
C ILE A 19 13.59 -9.33 -6.18
N ASP A 20 13.72 -10.02 -5.05
CA ASP A 20 13.97 -11.46 -5.01
C ASP A 20 15.14 -11.87 -5.93
N HIS A 21 16.29 -11.17 -5.78
CA HIS A 21 17.53 -11.36 -6.57
C HIS A 21 17.38 -11.16 -8.07
N LYS A 22 16.30 -10.54 -8.54
CA LYS A 22 16.08 -10.18 -9.94
C LYS A 22 16.18 -8.68 -10.13
N VAL A 23 16.98 -8.26 -11.11
CA VAL A 23 17.06 -6.85 -11.50
C VAL A 23 15.76 -6.41 -12.16
N MET A 24 15.19 -5.31 -11.64
CA MET A 24 13.88 -4.80 -12.04
C MET A 24 13.92 -3.49 -12.83
N ASN A 25 15.11 -2.93 -13.09
CA ASN A 25 15.23 -1.61 -13.72
C ASN A 25 14.39 -1.48 -15.00
N ASP A 26 14.47 -2.47 -15.88
CA ASP A 26 13.79 -2.46 -17.19
C ASP A 26 12.50 -3.32 -17.21
N VAL A 27 12.06 -3.82 -16.03
CA VAL A 27 10.85 -4.63 -15.94
C VAL A 27 9.61 -3.73 -15.86
N ALA A 28 8.65 -3.96 -16.75
CA ALA A 28 7.41 -3.19 -16.77
C ALA A 28 6.61 -3.34 -15.44
N PRO A 29 5.85 -2.31 -15.00
CA PRO A 29 5.11 -2.33 -13.74
C PRO A 29 4.20 -3.55 -13.55
N LYS A 30 3.54 -3.99 -14.63
CA LYS A 30 2.63 -5.14 -14.62
C LYS A 30 3.31 -6.47 -14.29
N ASP A 31 4.62 -6.56 -14.54
CA ASP A 31 5.41 -7.79 -14.42
C ASP A 31 6.26 -7.83 -13.13
N ARG A 32 6.20 -6.78 -12.28
CA ARG A 32 6.97 -6.69 -11.03
C ARG A 32 6.36 -7.42 -9.84
N ASP A 33 5.18 -7.97 -9.97
CA ASP A 33 4.41 -8.64 -8.89
C ASP A 33 4.31 -7.82 -7.58
N ILE A 34 3.98 -6.55 -7.73
CA ILE A 34 3.83 -5.56 -6.67
C ILE A 34 2.37 -5.12 -6.57
N ALA A 35 1.85 -4.93 -5.38
CA ALA A 35 0.59 -4.25 -5.13
C ALA A 35 0.84 -2.82 -4.64
N MET A 36 0.15 -1.82 -5.20
CA MET A 36 0.33 -0.42 -4.81
C MET A 36 -0.99 0.22 -4.37
N VAL A 37 -0.93 0.92 -3.25
CA VAL A 37 -1.99 1.78 -2.73
C VAL A 37 -1.57 3.23 -2.93
N PHE A 38 -2.36 3.98 -3.71
CA PHE A 38 -2.08 5.39 -4.03
C PHE A 38 -2.72 6.32 -3.01
N GLN A 39 -2.14 7.50 -2.82
CA GLN A 39 -2.64 8.56 -1.94
C GLN A 39 -4.09 8.96 -2.23
N ASN A 40 -4.52 8.97 -3.49
CA ASN A 40 -5.88 9.32 -3.91
C ASN A 40 -6.79 8.09 -4.07
N TYR A 41 -6.39 6.92 -3.53
CA TYR A 41 -7.08 5.63 -3.60
C TYR A 41 -7.23 5.06 -5.01
N ALA A 42 -7.22 5.88 -6.06
CA ALA A 42 -7.33 5.51 -7.49
C ALA A 42 -8.47 4.49 -7.78
N LEU A 43 -9.63 4.68 -7.12
CA LEU A 43 -10.80 3.84 -7.35
C LEU A 43 -11.48 4.19 -8.67
N TYR A 44 -12.01 3.18 -9.34
CA TYR A 44 -12.82 3.35 -10.55
C TYR A 44 -14.24 3.77 -10.16
N PRO A 45 -14.67 5.02 -10.42
CA PRO A 45 -15.91 5.56 -9.86
C PRO A 45 -17.18 4.94 -10.45
N HIS A 46 -17.09 4.38 -11.65
CA HIS A 46 -18.20 3.74 -12.36
C HIS A 46 -18.41 2.27 -11.99
N MET A 47 -17.42 1.65 -11.34
CA MET A 47 -17.45 0.26 -10.91
C MET A 47 -18.01 0.12 -9.50
N SER A 48 -18.64 -1.03 -9.20
CA SER A 48 -18.97 -1.43 -7.82
C SER A 48 -17.70 -1.63 -6.99
N ILE A 49 -17.83 -1.72 -5.67
CA ILE A 49 -16.71 -2.05 -4.78
C ILE A 49 -16.17 -3.44 -5.08
N TYR A 50 -17.06 -4.41 -5.32
CA TYR A 50 -16.67 -5.74 -5.78
C TYR A 50 -15.83 -5.66 -7.05
N ASP A 51 -16.30 -4.94 -8.08
CA ASP A 51 -15.59 -4.82 -9.35
C ASP A 51 -14.26 -4.07 -9.22
N ASN A 52 -14.20 -3.05 -8.37
CA ASN A 52 -12.95 -2.38 -8.04
C ASN A 52 -11.91 -3.36 -7.48
N MET A 53 -12.30 -4.20 -6.52
CA MET A 53 -11.41 -5.19 -5.92
C MET A 53 -11.06 -6.31 -6.91
N ALA A 54 -12.02 -6.78 -7.69
CA ALA A 54 -11.86 -7.87 -8.66
C ALA A 54 -11.04 -7.50 -9.90
N PHE A 55 -10.92 -6.21 -10.23
CA PHE A 55 -10.42 -5.72 -11.51
C PHE A 55 -9.05 -6.30 -11.89
N GLY A 56 -8.09 -6.24 -10.98
CA GLY A 56 -6.74 -6.76 -11.22
C GLY A 56 -6.69 -8.27 -11.46
N LEU A 57 -7.56 -9.03 -10.81
CA LEU A 57 -7.68 -10.48 -11.01
C LEU A 57 -8.35 -10.82 -12.34
N LYS A 58 -9.38 -10.04 -12.74
CA LYS A 58 -10.04 -10.17 -14.05
C LYS A 58 -9.05 -9.93 -15.20
N LEU A 59 -8.20 -8.91 -15.11
CA LEU A 59 -7.15 -8.64 -16.10
C LEU A 59 -6.11 -9.76 -16.22
N ARG A 60 -5.88 -10.50 -15.16
CA ARG A 60 -4.98 -11.66 -15.11
C ARG A 60 -5.68 -12.98 -15.45
N HIS A 61 -6.94 -12.93 -15.90
CA HIS A 61 -7.72 -14.07 -16.32
C HIS A 61 -7.93 -15.14 -15.23
N TYR A 62 -8.01 -14.73 -13.94
CA TYR A 62 -8.38 -15.66 -12.88
C TYR A 62 -9.79 -16.21 -13.08
N LYS A 63 -10.05 -17.44 -12.63
CA LYS A 63 -11.39 -18.04 -12.67
C LYS A 63 -12.35 -17.26 -11.77
N LYS A 64 -13.62 -17.17 -12.18
CA LYS A 64 -14.65 -16.41 -11.47
C LYS A 64 -14.80 -16.82 -10.01
N ASP A 65 -14.78 -18.12 -9.73
CA ASP A 65 -14.92 -18.64 -8.36
C ASP A 65 -13.75 -18.25 -7.47
N GLU A 66 -12.53 -18.21 -8.02
CA GLU A 66 -11.33 -17.76 -7.30
C GLU A 66 -11.40 -16.26 -7.04
N ILE A 67 -11.84 -15.46 -8.00
CA ILE A 67 -12.06 -14.02 -7.83
C ILE A 67 -13.06 -13.76 -6.70
N ASP A 68 -14.21 -14.45 -6.75
CA ASP A 68 -15.26 -14.28 -5.76
C ASP A 68 -14.78 -14.65 -4.35
N LYS A 69 -14.07 -15.76 -4.21
CA LYS A 69 -13.46 -16.18 -2.96
C LYS A 69 -12.48 -15.14 -2.39
N ARG A 70 -11.55 -14.64 -3.21
CA ARG A 70 -10.54 -13.66 -2.78
C ARG A 70 -11.16 -12.32 -2.43
N VAL A 71 -12.11 -11.84 -3.23
CA VAL A 71 -12.81 -10.57 -2.98
C VAL A 71 -13.61 -10.63 -1.69
N LYS A 72 -14.40 -11.68 -1.47
CA LYS A 72 -15.18 -11.87 -0.24
C LYS A 72 -14.29 -11.97 0.99
N HIS A 73 -13.21 -12.72 0.91
CA HIS A 73 -12.23 -12.83 2.00
C HIS A 73 -11.61 -11.49 2.36
N ALA A 74 -11.15 -10.72 1.37
CA ALA A 74 -10.59 -9.39 1.61
C ALA A 74 -11.64 -8.39 2.13
N ALA A 75 -12.89 -8.47 1.63
CA ALA A 75 -13.99 -7.66 2.11
C ALA A 75 -14.34 -7.95 3.57
N ASP A 76 -14.30 -9.22 3.98
CA ASP A 76 -14.54 -9.63 5.35
C ASP A 76 -13.46 -9.10 6.30
N ILE A 77 -12.18 -9.27 5.96
CA ILE A 77 -11.04 -8.71 6.74
C ILE A 77 -11.18 -7.19 6.95
N LEU A 78 -11.68 -6.47 5.92
CA LEU A 78 -11.75 -5.02 5.91
C LEU A 78 -13.10 -4.45 6.38
N GLY A 79 -14.08 -5.31 6.75
CA GLY A 79 -15.42 -4.90 7.12
C GLY A 79 -16.18 -4.22 5.98
N LEU A 80 -16.03 -4.74 4.75
CA LEU A 80 -16.65 -4.20 3.53
C LEU A 80 -17.71 -5.10 2.92
N SER A 81 -18.03 -6.23 3.52
CA SER A 81 -18.92 -7.25 2.96
C SER A 81 -20.31 -6.72 2.58
N GLU A 82 -20.86 -5.78 3.37
CA GLU A 82 -22.17 -5.14 3.11
C GLU A 82 -22.11 -4.01 2.05
N TYR A 83 -20.91 -3.65 1.60
CA TYR A 83 -20.69 -2.52 0.67
C TYR A 83 -20.29 -2.96 -0.73
N LEU A 84 -20.17 -4.26 -1.00
CA LEU A 84 -19.62 -4.79 -2.26
C LEU A 84 -20.37 -4.32 -3.50
N ASP A 85 -21.70 -4.15 -3.42
CA ASP A 85 -22.55 -3.71 -4.54
C ASP A 85 -22.61 -2.18 -4.68
N LYS A 86 -22.09 -1.44 -3.71
CA LYS A 86 -22.08 0.05 -3.75
C LYS A 86 -20.99 0.56 -4.68
N LYS A 87 -21.11 1.85 -5.03
CA LYS A 87 -20.09 2.60 -5.78
C LYS A 87 -19.24 3.46 -4.84
N PRO A 88 -18.00 3.85 -5.25
CA PRO A 88 -17.13 4.68 -4.43
C PRO A 88 -17.74 5.99 -3.92
N ALA A 89 -18.64 6.61 -4.70
CA ALA A 89 -19.32 7.85 -4.30
C ALA A 89 -20.24 7.69 -3.08
N GLU A 90 -20.70 6.47 -2.81
CA GLU A 90 -21.60 6.14 -1.70
C GLU A 90 -20.87 5.83 -0.39
N LEU A 91 -19.52 5.85 -0.41
CA LEU A 91 -18.67 5.46 0.69
C LEU A 91 -18.06 6.68 1.41
N SER A 92 -17.81 6.53 2.71
CA SER A 92 -16.96 7.46 3.48
C SER A 92 -15.49 7.41 3.02
N GLY A 93 -14.67 8.40 3.42
CA GLY A 93 -13.24 8.42 3.11
C GLY A 93 -12.51 7.15 3.58
N GLY A 94 -12.76 6.72 4.82
CA GLY A 94 -12.15 5.49 5.36
C GLY A 94 -12.62 4.22 4.66
N GLN A 95 -13.88 4.15 4.26
CA GLN A 95 -14.36 3.01 3.47
C GLN A 95 -13.70 2.97 2.10
N ARG A 96 -13.56 4.10 1.41
CA ARG A 96 -12.81 4.17 0.13
C ARG A 96 -11.36 3.73 0.28
N GLN A 97 -10.70 4.12 1.37
CA GLN A 97 -9.36 3.66 1.67
C GLN A 97 -9.28 2.15 1.87
N ARG A 98 -10.20 1.57 2.65
CA ARG A 98 -10.28 0.11 2.83
C ARG A 98 -10.48 -0.61 1.49
N VAL A 99 -11.26 -0.04 0.57
CA VAL A 99 -11.39 -0.59 -0.79
C VAL A 99 -10.05 -0.57 -1.54
N ALA A 100 -9.28 0.51 -1.43
CA ALA A 100 -7.94 0.59 -2.04
C ALA A 100 -6.98 -0.45 -1.45
N LEU A 101 -7.01 -0.66 -0.13
CA LEU A 101 -6.29 -1.75 0.53
C LEU A 101 -6.78 -3.13 0.05
N GLY A 102 -8.09 -3.31 -0.08
CA GLY A 102 -8.69 -4.55 -0.59
C GLY A 102 -8.23 -4.91 -2.00
N ARG A 103 -8.11 -3.93 -2.88
CA ARG A 103 -7.52 -4.13 -4.23
C ARG A 103 -6.08 -4.66 -4.18
N ALA A 104 -5.32 -4.23 -3.20
CA ALA A 104 -3.95 -4.71 -3.01
C ALA A 104 -3.94 -6.13 -2.42
N ILE A 105 -4.77 -6.40 -1.40
CA ILE A 105 -4.86 -7.70 -0.72
C ILE A 105 -5.31 -8.83 -1.65
N VAL A 106 -6.36 -8.61 -2.44
CA VAL A 106 -6.88 -9.64 -3.37
C VAL A 106 -5.83 -10.11 -4.37
N ARG A 107 -4.84 -9.28 -4.65
CA ARG A 107 -3.74 -9.58 -5.56
C ARG A 107 -2.77 -10.60 -4.99
N ASP A 108 -2.66 -10.68 -3.66
CA ASP A 108 -1.74 -11.58 -2.95
C ASP A 108 -0.29 -11.41 -3.42
N ALA A 109 0.14 -10.14 -3.54
CA ALA A 109 1.48 -9.80 -3.99
C ALA A 109 2.48 -9.94 -2.83
N PRO A 110 3.73 -10.36 -3.09
CA PRO A 110 4.77 -10.46 -2.05
C PRO A 110 5.24 -9.09 -1.54
N ILE A 111 5.00 -8.02 -2.31
CA ILE A 111 5.42 -6.65 -1.98
C ILE A 111 4.24 -5.68 -2.05
N PHE A 112 4.06 -4.92 -0.97
CA PHE A 112 3.10 -3.84 -0.88
C PHE A 112 3.81 -2.49 -0.89
N LEU A 113 3.35 -1.59 -1.74
CA LEU A 113 3.78 -0.20 -1.80
C LEU A 113 2.64 0.70 -1.37
N MET A 114 2.85 1.52 -0.33
CA MET A 114 1.85 2.43 0.20
C MET A 114 2.36 3.88 0.12
N ASP A 115 1.72 4.69 -0.73
CA ASP A 115 2.11 6.08 -0.97
C ASP A 115 1.17 7.01 -0.19
N GLU A 116 1.59 7.41 1.00
CA GLU A 116 0.86 8.26 1.94
C GLU A 116 -0.62 7.84 2.13
N PRO A 117 -0.91 6.57 2.46
CA PRO A 117 -2.27 6.04 2.39
C PRO A 117 -3.23 6.71 3.38
N LEU A 118 -2.74 7.35 4.45
CA LEU A 118 -3.57 7.97 5.49
C LEU A 118 -3.67 9.50 5.40
N SER A 119 -2.95 10.13 4.45
CA SER A 119 -2.83 11.61 4.38
C SER A 119 -4.17 12.34 4.18
N ASN A 120 -5.13 11.73 3.49
CA ASN A 120 -6.43 12.33 3.17
C ASN A 120 -7.52 12.05 4.21
N LEU A 121 -7.16 11.53 5.39
CA LEU A 121 -8.10 11.21 6.46
C LEU A 121 -8.05 12.24 7.59
N ASP A 122 -9.20 12.44 8.25
CA ASP A 122 -9.25 13.19 9.51
C ASP A 122 -8.48 12.48 10.63
N ALA A 123 -8.12 13.22 11.69
CA ALA A 123 -7.25 12.73 12.75
C ALA A 123 -7.82 11.49 13.46
N LYS A 124 -9.12 11.44 13.72
CA LYS A 124 -9.76 10.31 14.42
C LYS A 124 -9.72 9.05 13.56
N LEU A 125 -10.09 9.18 12.30
CA LEU A 125 -10.11 8.08 11.35
C LEU A 125 -8.69 7.56 11.05
N ARG A 126 -7.69 8.47 10.98
CA ARG A 126 -6.28 8.12 10.80
C ARG A 126 -5.77 7.20 11.90
N VAL A 127 -6.10 7.47 13.17
CA VAL A 127 -5.71 6.61 14.30
C VAL A 127 -6.28 5.20 14.14
N THR A 128 -7.57 5.09 13.81
CA THR A 128 -8.23 3.79 13.58
C THR A 128 -7.59 3.04 12.42
N MET A 129 -7.40 3.71 11.28
CA MET A 129 -6.86 3.11 10.08
C MET A 129 -5.39 2.69 10.23
N ARG A 130 -4.59 3.41 11.03
CA ARG A 130 -3.22 3.02 11.37
C ARG A 130 -3.20 1.67 12.09
N ALA A 131 -4.07 1.49 13.08
CA ALA A 131 -4.18 0.22 13.80
C ALA A 131 -4.62 -0.92 12.86
N GLU A 132 -5.54 -0.66 11.94
CA GLU A 132 -5.96 -1.64 10.93
C GLU A 132 -4.83 -2.02 9.97
N ILE A 133 -4.04 -1.05 9.50
CA ILE A 133 -2.88 -1.31 8.63
C ILE A 133 -1.82 -2.13 9.37
N ALA A 134 -1.52 -1.79 10.64
CA ALA A 134 -0.57 -2.56 11.46
C ALA A 134 -1.01 -4.03 11.59
N LYS A 135 -2.27 -4.26 11.93
CA LYS A 135 -2.84 -5.61 12.04
C LYS A 135 -2.82 -6.34 10.70
N LEU A 136 -3.14 -5.65 9.61
CA LEU A 136 -3.10 -6.22 8.27
C LEU A 136 -1.69 -6.65 7.88
N HIS A 137 -0.69 -5.78 8.09
CA HIS A 137 0.72 -6.08 7.82
C HIS A 137 1.20 -7.33 8.58
N GLN A 138 0.89 -7.42 9.87
CA GLN A 138 1.22 -8.59 10.69
C GLN A 138 0.57 -9.88 10.17
N ASN A 139 -0.68 -9.80 9.70
CA ASN A 139 -1.41 -10.98 9.20
C ASN A 139 -0.93 -11.44 7.82
N LEU A 140 -0.49 -10.52 6.96
CA LEU A 140 -0.07 -10.84 5.59
C LEU A 140 1.38 -11.36 5.53
N GLY A 141 2.26 -10.97 6.47
CA GLY A 141 3.67 -11.36 6.49
C GLY A 141 4.45 -10.95 5.23
N THR A 142 3.97 -9.93 4.50
CA THR A 142 4.55 -9.45 3.24
C THR A 142 5.53 -8.30 3.47
N THR A 143 6.45 -8.09 2.52
CA THR A 143 7.32 -6.91 2.55
C THR A 143 6.51 -5.66 2.19
N THR A 144 6.51 -4.65 3.08
CA THR A 144 5.78 -3.40 2.86
C THR A 144 6.74 -2.22 2.82
N ILE A 145 6.65 -1.40 1.78
CA ILE A 145 7.29 -0.08 1.72
C ILE A 145 6.20 0.97 1.91
N TYR A 146 6.30 1.71 3.02
CA TYR A 146 5.32 2.71 3.43
C TYR A 146 5.94 4.10 3.38
N VAL A 147 5.39 5.01 2.58
CA VAL A 147 5.79 6.42 2.53
C VAL A 147 4.83 7.24 3.37
N THR A 148 5.37 8.05 4.25
CA THR A 148 4.60 9.00 5.08
C THR A 148 5.42 10.23 5.42
N HIS A 149 4.75 11.34 5.69
CA HIS A 149 5.31 12.53 6.33
C HIS A 149 4.91 12.64 7.81
N ASP A 150 4.11 11.70 8.32
CA ASP A 150 3.69 11.63 9.71
C ASP A 150 4.68 10.77 10.53
N GLN A 151 5.38 11.42 11.47
CA GLN A 151 6.37 10.75 12.32
C GLN A 151 5.74 9.64 13.16
N THR A 152 4.48 9.82 13.62
CA THR A 152 3.80 8.82 14.42
C THR A 152 3.53 7.54 13.61
N GLU A 153 3.18 7.68 12.34
CA GLU A 153 3.02 6.53 11.43
C GLU A 153 4.35 5.79 11.27
N ALA A 154 5.43 6.52 10.93
CA ALA A 154 6.75 5.93 10.74
C ALA A 154 7.23 5.18 12.00
N MET A 155 7.07 5.78 13.17
CA MET A 155 7.56 5.22 14.44
C MET A 155 6.73 4.04 14.96
N THR A 156 5.45 3.94 14.55
CA THR A 156 4.54 2.90 15.06
C THR A 156 4.30 1.73 14.10
N LEU A 157 4.53 1.94 12.80
CA LEU A 157 4.25 0.91 11.78
C LEU A 157 5.50 0.21 11.26
N ALA A 158 6.66 0.87 11.32
CA ALA A 158 7.85 0.39 10.64
C ALA A 158 8.73 -0.51 11.52
N ASP A 159 9.30 -1.56 10.93
CA ASP A 159 10.44 -2.30 11.49
C ASP A 159 11.74 -1.52 11.26
N ARG A 160 11.83 -0.80 10.13
CA ARG A 160 12.94 0.06 9.76
C ARG A 160 12.44 1.37 9.18
N VAL A 161 13.02 2.48 9.63
CA VAL A 161 12.75 3.83 9.13
C VAL A 161 13.90 4.30 8.25
N VAL A 162 13.59 4.86 7.09
CA VAL A 162 14.52 5.56 6.21
C VAL A 162 14.16 7.03 6.22
N VAL A 163 14.97 7.84 6.90
CA VAL A 163 14.80 9.30 6.94
C VAL A 163 15.40 9.91 5.69
N MET A 164 14.61 10.70 4.97
CA MET A 164 15.03 11.32 3.70
C MET A 164 14.84 12.84 3.75
N SER A 165 15.80 13.57 3.23
CA SER A 165 15.70 15.02 3.02
C SER A 165 16.32 15.40 1.68
N VAL A 166 15.59 16.19 0.88
CA VAL A 166 16.03 16.68 -0.44
C VAL A 166 16.61 15.57 -1.32
N GLY A 167 15.90 14.41 -1.36
CA GLY A 167 16.29 13.25 -2.17
C GLY A 167 17.51 12.47 -1.66
N LYS A 168 18.04 12.80 -0.48
CA LYS A 168 19.18 12.11 0.15
C LYS A 168 18.72 11.36 1.40
N VAL A 169 19.22 10.14 1.56
CA VAL A 169 19.06 9.37 2.79
C VAL A 169 19.91 10.04 3.89
N GLN A 170 19.28 10.37 5.01
CA GLN A 170 19.90 10.98 6.18
C GLN A 170 20.27 9.91 7.21
N GLN A 171 19.35 8.99 7.48
CA GLN A 171 19.53 7.91 8.44
C GLN A 171 18.69 6.71 8.07
N ILE A 172 19.17 5.51 8.39
CA ILE A 172 18.41 4.26 8.34
C ILE A 172 18.59 3.56 9.69
N GLY A 173 17.50 3.15 10.32
CA GLY A 173 17.53 2.45 11.59
C GLY A 173 16.16 1.96 12.01
N THR A 174 16.08 1.27 13.14
CA THR A 174 14.83 1.00 13.82
C THR A 174 14.21 2.31 14.33
N PRO A 175 12.89 2.35 14.59
CA PRO A 175 12.27 3.53 15.19
C PRO A 175 13.00 4.05 16.44
N LEU A 176 13.42 3.14 17.35
CA LEU A 176 14.12 3.50 18.56
C LEU A 176 15.53 4.09 18.30
N GLU A 177 16.27 3.54 17.34
CA GLU A 177 17.58 4.09 16.95
C GLU A 177 17.45 5.49 16.35
N VAL A 178 16.50 5.68 15.43
CA VAL A 178 16.24 6.98 14.81
C VAL A 178 15.83 8.03 15.85
N TYR A 179 15.03 7.63 16.85
CA TYR A 179 14.59 8.53 17.93
C TYR A 179 15.68 8.85 18.94
N ASN A 180 16.41 7.84 19.44
CA ASN A 180 17.35 8.00 20.54
C ASN A 180 18.74 8.47 20.09
N THR A 181 19.15 8.14 18.87
CA THR A 181 20.49 8.43 18.34
C THR A 181 20.41 9.05 16.93
N PRO A 182 19.79 10.24 16.81
CA PRO A 182 19.73 10.93 15.53
C PRO A 182 21.12 11.33 15.05
N VAL A 183 21.43 11.07 13.77
CA VAL A 183 22.75 11.39 13.18
C VAL A 183 22.94 12.88 12.89
N ASN A 184 21.87 13.66 12.84
CA ASN A 184 21.87 15.10 12.64
C ASN A 184 20.60 15.74 13.24
N MET A 185 20.48 17.08 13.13
CA MET A 185 19.34 17.84 13.67
C MET A 185 18.12 17.91 12.74
N PHE A 186 18.14 17.18 11.63
CA PHE A 186 17.01 17.12 10.71
C PHE A 186 15.89 16.23 11.26
#